data_f3c8293f2db1e823000ef731fcca4808
#
_entry.id   f3c8293f2db1e823000ef731fcca4808
#
_cell.length_a   1.000
_cell.length_b   1.000
_cell.length_c   1.000
_cell.angle_alpha   90.00
_cell.angle_beta   90.00
_cell.angle_gamma   90.00
#
_symmetry.space_group_name_H-M   'P 1'
#
loop_
_entity.id
_entity.type
_entity.pdbx_description
1 polymer ?
#
loop_
_entity_poly.entity_id
_entity_poly.type
_entity_poly.pdbx_seq_one_letter_code
_entity_poly.pdbx_strand_id
1 'polypeptide(L)'
;MIALALGVSVVAAAVQTPAASQRQSAPAASDTLRLPFETVTLPNGLTVILSPDKTTPTVSVNVWYKVGSKNEAVGRTGFAHLFEHVMFTGSGNVPYGLHDKLTEGVGGSNNGTTNNDRTTYFETIPANYLESALWLEADRMGYLLDSLDLAKLNAQRDIVKNERRQGVDNQPYGRASEILAHATYPPTHPYSWDVIGSMTDLSAASEEDVKNFFRLYYAPNNAFLAVVGDFDPAQAKAWVTKYFGDIPRGKPITRPKVDPVTLQAEKRLVYEDRVQVPRLYMQWPTVGEKSDDRFALDVLATILAGPRTARITKALVYDEQSAASINVFQSTNEDVGDFVLTITPRPGHALTNLEAAADAIIERLKTEGPTAEEIQKATAGEELGFVRGLESNLGKAFRLTDGAGYHGDAGYFRTEYKKTLSVTAEDVKRVANKYLTRGRVVLSVVPVGKLDQAAKPEQSTRVTEYDEKKPEGGK
;
A
#
# COMPACT_ATOMS: atom_id res chain seq x y z
N MET A 1 1.98 9.82 96.16
CA MET A 1 1.82 8.81 95.12
C MET A 1 0.65 9.25 94.24
N ILE A 2 0.96 9.79 93.07
CA ILE A 2 -0.03 10.31 92.15
C ILE A 2 -0.04 9.31 90.94
N ALA A 3 -1.21 8.67 90.73
CA ALA A 3 -1.41 7.77 89.62
C ALA A 3 -1.89 8.58 88.46
N LEU A 4 -1.17 8.51 87.31
CA LEU A 4 -1.53 9.13 86.03
C LEU A 4 -2.26 8.07 85.19
N ALA A 5 -3.51 8.31 84.87
CA ALA A 5 -4.31 7.49 83.92
C ALA A 5 -4.14 8.05 82.51
N LEU A 6 -3.57 7.25 81.61
CA LEU A 6 -3.53 7.54 80.18
C LEU A 6 -4.82 7.05 79.48
N GLY A 7 -5.61 7.98 79.01
CA GLY A 7 -6.75 7.68 78.15
C GLY A 7 -6.29 7.52 76.69
N VAL A 8 -6.57 6.36 76.06
CA VAL A 8 -6.35 6.10 74.66
C VAL A 8 -7.65 6.44 73.87
N SER A 9 -7.61 7.51 73.08
CA SER A 9 -8.69 7.86 72.19
C SER A 9 -8.50 7.12 70.86
N VAL A 10 -9.40 6.20 70.51
CA VAL A 10 -9.44 5.54 69.25
C VAL A 10 -10.17 6.48 68.23
N VAL A 11 -9.44 7.00 67.27
CA VAL A 11 -10.00 7.75 66.14
C VAL A 11 -10.36 6.72 65.05
N ALA A 12 -11.67 6.53 64.83
CA ALA A 12 -12.16 5.76 63.71
C ALA A 12 -12.02 6.59 62.40
N ALA A 13 -11.07 6.18 61.56
CA ALA A 13 -10.95 6.74 60.23
C ALA A 13 -12.05 6.13 59.29
N ALA A 14 -12.97 6.96 58.87
CA ALA A 14 -13.96 6.59 57.84
C ALA A 14 -13.24 6.45 56.49
N VAL A 15 -13.20 5.24 55.95
CA VAL A 15 -12.75 4.98 54.58
C VAL A 15 -13.79 5.50 53.65
N GLN A 16 -13.54 6.63 52.99
CA GLN A 16 -14.34 7.12 51.90
C GLN A 16 -14.04 6.28 50.64
N THR A 17 -15.00 5.51 50.18
CA THR A 17 -15.00 4.89 48.84
C THR A 17 -14.94 5.99 47.81
N PRO A 18 -13.99 5.93 46.83
CA PRO A 18 -13.97 6.91 45.75
C PRO A 18 -15.24 6.76 44.92
N ALA A 19 -15.96 7.90 44.72
CA ALA A 19 -17.08 7.98 43.82
C ALA A 19 -16.64 7.54 42.41
N ALA A 20 -17.39 6.61 41.81
CA ALA A 20 -17.18 6.20 40.44
C ALA A 20 -17.24 7.47 39.54
N SER A 21 -16.10 7.83 38.96
CA SER A 21 -16.04 8.89 37.97
C SER A 21 -16.95 8.49 36.83
N GLN A 22 -18.02 9.22 36.60
CA GLN A 22 -18.79 9.11 35.39
C GLN A 22 -17.85 9.42 34.24
N ARG A 23 -17.45 8.38 33.48
CA ARG A 23 -16.81 8.59 32.18
C ARG A 23 -17.80 9.39 31.34
N GLN A 24 -17.51 10.68 31.10
CA GLN A 24 -18.12 11.40 30.01
C GLN A 24 -17.90 10.57 28.76
N SER A 25 -19.00 10.17 28.10
CA SER A 25 -18.93 9.55 26.77
C SER A 25 -18.16 10.51 25.88
N ALA A 26 -17.02 10.05 25.36
CA ALA A 26 -16.31 10.79 24.33
C ALA A 26 -17.31 11.15 23.19
N PRO A 27 -17.24 12.35 22.61
CA PRO A 27 -18.06 12.69 21.44
C PRO A 27 -17.85 11.62 20.38
N ALA A 28 -18.93 11.27 19.67
CA ALA A 28 -18.88 10.25 18.64
C ALA A 28 -17.72 10.57 17.68
N ALA A 29 -16.82 9.61 17.47
CA ALA A 29 -15.55 9.78 16.74
C ALA A 29 -15.69 10.44 15.36
N SER A 30 -16.89 10.43 14.77
CA SER A 30 -17.20 11.01 13.46
C SER A 30 -17.20 12.54 13.40
N ASP A 31 -17.36 13.23 14.54
CA ASP A 31 -17.43 14.71 14.58
C ASP A 31 -16.07 15.37 14.77
N THR A 32 -15.04 14.60 15.09
CA THR A 32 -13.69 15.11 15.40
C THR A 32 -12.77 15.19 14.18
N LEU A 33 -13.05 14.42 13.11
CA LEU A 33 -12.19 14.34 11.93
C LEU A 33 -12.50 15.47 10.94
N ARG A 34 -11.92 16.64 11.18
CA ARG A 34 -12.11 17.83 10.33
C ARG A 34 -10.96 17.95 9.32
N LEU A 35 -11.22 17.57 8.08
CA LEU A 35 -10.42 17.91 6.93
C LEU A 35 -11.36 18.63 5.94
N PRO A 36 -11.40 19.99 5.94
CA PRO A 36 -12.22 20.74 5.01
C PRO A 36 -11.59 20.70 3.62
N PHE A 37 -12.40 20.53 2.61
CA PHE A 37 -11.99 20.61 1.21
C PHE A 37 -13.16 21.04 0.33
N GLU A 38 -12.85 21.52 -0.86
CA GLU A 38 -13.81 21.71 -1.95
C GLU A 38 -13.34 20.95 -3.18
N THR A 39 -14.28 20.52 -4.00
CA THR A 39 -14.01 19.80 -5.26
C THR A 39 -14.56 20.60 -6.44
N VAL A 40 -13.74 20.78 -7.47
CA VAL A 40 -14.10 21.45 -8.72
C VAL A 40 -13.71 20.53 -9.88
N THR A 41 -14.57 20.39 -10.88
CA THR A 41 -14.22 19.66 -12.11
C THR A 41 -14.08 20.66 -13.25
N LEU A 42 -12.90 20.66 -13.90
CA LEU A 42 -12.65 21.48 -15.08
C LEU A 42 -13.41 20.95 -16.31
N PRO A 43 -13.65 21.77 -17.35
CA PRO A 43 -14.34 21.35 -18.58
C PRO A 43 -13.66 20.15 -19.28
N ASN A 44 -12.34 20.02 -19.18
CA ASN A 44 -11.58 18.88 -19.73
C ASN A 44 -11.69 17.60 -18.87
N GLY A 45 -12.37 17.65 -17.74
CA GLY A 45 -12.65 16.52 -16.88
C GLY A 45 -11.66 16.30 -15.72
N LEU A 46 -10.65 17.16 -15.56
CA LEU A 46 -9.77 17.11 -14.37
C LEU A 46 -10.57 17.42 -13.10
N THR A 47 -10.53 16.53 -12.14
CA THR A 47 -11.09 16.75 -10.81
C THR A 47 -10.06 17.36 -9.89
N VAL A 48 -10.33 18.55 -9.38
CA VAL A 48 -9.45 19.33 -8.51
C VAL A 48 -10.01 19.37 -7.10
N ILE A 49 -9.18 19.05 -6.12
CA ILE A 49 -9.53 19.01 -4.70
C ILE A 49 -8.65 20.01 -3.98
N LEU A 50 -9.25 21.04 -3.38
CA LEU A 50 -8.56 22.11 -2.68
C LEU A 50 -8.85 22.02 -1.19
N SER A 51 -7.80 21.86 -0.38
CA SER A 51 -7.90 21.79 1.08
C SER A 51 -6.95 22.78 1.73
N PRO A 52 -7.39 24.05 1.97
CA PRO A 52 -6.54 25.06 2.58
C PRO A 52 -6.27 24.72 4.05
N ASP A 53 -5.00 24.72 4.43
CA ASP A 53 -4.50 24.49 5.78
C ASP A 53 -3.31 25.40 6.07
N LYS A 54 -3.52 26.41 6.91
CA LYS A 54 -2.51 27.42 7.27
C LYS A 54 -1.67 27.08 8.49
N THR A 55 -1.68 25.82 8.92
CA THR A 55 -0.91 25.38 10.11
C THR A 55 0.59 25.35 9.86
N THR A 56 1.01 25.18 8.62
CA THR A 56 2.41 25.23 8.18
C THR A 56 2.55 26.06 6.91
N PRO A 57 3.65 26.79 6.70
CA PRO A 57 3.85 27.62 5.50
C PRO A 57 4.31 26.78 4.28
N THR A 58 3.70 25.61 4.09
CA THR A 58 3.98 24.67 3.01
C THR A 58 2.70 24.27 2.29
N VAL A 59 2.85 23.83 1.05
CA VAL A 59 1.76 23.27 0.26
C VAL A 59 2.23 21.95 -0.36
N SER A 60 1.35 20.98 -0.40
CA SER A 60 1.54 19.72 -1.14
C SER A 60 0.60 19.70 -2.34
N VAL A 61 1.15 19.34 -3.48
CA VAL A 61 0.42 19.08 -4.73
C VAL A 61 0.52 17.59 -5.02
N ASN A 62 -0.58 16.95 -5.35
CA ASN A 62 -0.63 15.54 -5.71
C ASN A 62 -1.49 15.33 -6.96
N VAL A 63 -0.88 14.85 -8.04
CA VAL A 63 -1.58 14.46 -9.27
C VAL A 63 -1.66 12.94 -9.32
N TRP A 64 -2.86 12.42 -9.18
CA TRP A 64 -3.17 11.00 -9.12
C TRP A 64 -3.86 10.58 -10.44
N TYR A 65 -3.21 9.67 -11.19
CA TYR A 65 -3.77 9.11 -12.41
C TYR A 65 -4.33 7.71 -12.16
N LYS A 66 -5.54 7.45 -12.63
CA LYS A 66 -6.18 6.14 -12.52
C LYS A 66 -5.63 5.17 -13.57
N VAL A 67 -4.35 4.86 -13.44
CA VAL A 67 -3.59 3.93 -14.28
C VAL A 67 -2.46 3.31 -13.46
N GLY A 68 -2.36 1.99 -13.49
CA GLY A 68 -1.30 1.21 -12.87
C GLY A 68 -1.04 -0.05 -13.69
N SER A 69 -0.30 -1.00 -13.14
CA SER A 69 0.10 -2.20 -13.89
C SER A 69 -1.09 -3.04 -14.36
N LYS A 70 -2.25 -3.00 -13.70
CA LYS A 70 -3.46 -3.71 -14.17
C LYS A 70 -3.98 -3.23 -15.53
N ASN A 71 -3.60 -2.03 -15.96
CA ASN A 71 -4.02 -1.45 -17.23
C ASN A 71 -3.11 -1.85 -18.39
N GLU A 72 -2.05 -2.59 -18.09
CA GLU A 72 -1.11 -3.11 -19.09
C GLU A 72 -1.67 -4.35 -19.80
N ALA A 73 -1.13 -4.66 -20.95
CA ALA A 73 -1.44 -5.89 -21.66
C ALA A 73 -0.38 -6.96 -21.38
N VAL A 74 -0.76 -8.23 -21.46
CA VAL A 74 0.18 -9.36 -21.45
C VAL A 74 1.24 -9.15 -22.53
N GLY A 75 2.53 -9.29 -22.19
CA GLY A 75 3.66 -9.00 -23.08
C GLY A 75 4.02 -7.50 -23.19
N ARG A 76 3.43 -6.66 -22.34
CA ARG A 76 3.69 -5.21 -22.24
C ARG A 76 3.69 -4.77 -20.77
N THR A 77 4.26 -5.59 -19.89
CA THR A 77 4.30 -5.31 -18.45
C THR A 77 5.41 -4.33 -18.08
N GLY A 78 5.19 -3.53 -17.03
CA GLY A 78 6.11 -2.51 -16.55
C GLY A 78 5.94 -1.13 -17.18
N PHE A 79 4.93 -0.91 -18.02
CA PHE A 79 4.72 0.38 -18.70
C PHE A 79 4.29 1.48 -17.73
N ALA A 80 3.41 1.18 -16.78
CA ALA A 80 2.96 2.17 -15.80
C ALA A 80 4.12 2.67 -14.93
N HIS A 81 5.00 1.77 -14.48
CA HIS A 81 6.21 2.12 -13.75
C HIS A 81 7.25 2.83 -14.63
N LEU A 82 7.44 2.39 -15.87
CA LEU A 82 8.31 3.09 -16.82
C LEU A 82 7.85 4.55 -17.02
N PHE A 83 6.52 4.79 -17.05
CA PHE A 83 5.98 6.16 -17.13
C PHE A 83 6.22 6.96 -15.88
N GLU A 84 6.21 6.36 -14.69
CA GLU A 84 6.63 7.05 -13.47
C GLU A 84 8.00 7.72 -13.69
N HIS A 85 8.96 6.98 -14.24
CA HIS A 85 10.29 7.52 -14.54
C HIS A 85 10.32 8.52 -15.70
N VAL A 86 9.62 8.20 -16.79
CA VAL A 86 9.60 9.06 -17.99
C VAL A 86 9.05 10.46 -17.66
N MET A 87 8.10 10.58 -16.75
CA MET A 87 7.51 11.86 -16.33
C MET A 87 8.51 12.83 -15.68
N PHE A 88 9.69 12.37 -15.27
CA PHE A 88 10.77 13.20 -14.73
C PHE A 88 11.82 13.59 -15.79
N THR A 89 11.67 13.18 -17.05
CA THR A 89 12.67 13.43 -18.10
C THR A 89 12.54 14.79 -18.79
N GLY A 90 11.67 15.66 -18.27
CA GLY A 90 11.30 16.95 -18.85
C GLY A 90 10.11 16.86 -19.78
N SER A 91 9.54 17.99 -20.14
CA SER A 91 8.36 18.16 -20.97
C SER A 91 8.54 19.36 -21.91
N GLY A 92 7.50 19.78 -22.63
CA GLY A 92 7.60 20.78 -23.68
C GLY A 92 8.26 22.10 -23.27
N ASN A 93 7.94 22.60 -22.06
CA ASN A 93 8.48 23.86 -21.55
C ASN A 93 9.40 23.66 -20.34
N VAL A 94 9.54 22.43 -19.84
CA VAL A 94 10.35 22.09 -18.65
C VAL A 94 11.49 21.16 -19.07
N PRO A 95 12.70 21.69 -19.34
CA PRO A 95 13.87 20.86 -19.63
C PRO A 95 14.19 19.88 -18.50
N TYR A 96 14.83 18.76 -18.85
CA TYR A 96 15.29 17.76 -17.89
C TYR A 96 16.07 18.40 -16.72
N GLY A 97 15.73 18.00 -15.49
CA GLY A 97 16.32 18.50 -14.25
C GLY A 97 15.80 19.88 -13.78
N LEU A 98 14.99 20.59 -14.59
CA LEU A 98 14.40 21.85 -14.15
C LEU A 98 13.32 21.64 -13.09
N HIS A 99 12.56 20.55 -13.18
CA HIS A 99 11.55 20.18 -12.18
C HIS A 99 12.19 20.07 -10.78
N ASP A 100 13.23 19.25 -10.65
CA ASP A 100 13.95 19.05 -9.39
C ASP A 100 14.61 20.35 -8.91
N LYS A 101 15.20 21.11 -9.83
CA LYS A 101 15.81 22.41 -9.49
C LYS A 101 14.80 23.41 -8.90
N LEU A 102 13.56 23.43 -9.40
CA LEU A 102 12.53 24.35 -8.93
C LEU A 102 11.83 23.88 -7.66
N THR A 103 11.81 22.58 -7.40
CA THR A 103 11.23 21.99 -6.20
C THR A 103 12.26 21.87 -5.07
N GLU A 104 13.37 21.16 -5.30
CA GLU A 104 14.42 20.93 -4.30
C GLU A 104 15.24 22.22 -4.03
N GLY A 105 15.46 23.03 -5.06
CA GLY A 105 16.20 24.29 -4.95
C GLY A 105 15.54 25.31 -4.01
N VAL A 106 14.27 25.17 -3.69
CA VAL A 106 13.53 25.99 -2.72
C VAL A 106 13.30 25.27 -1.38
N GLY A 107 13.94 24.12 -1.18
CA GLY A 107 13.79 23.29 0.04
C GLY A 107 12.56 22.40 0.06
N GLY A 108 11.95 22.16 -1.09
CA GLY A 108 10.87 21.19 -1.27
C GLY A 108 11.37 19.79 -1.59
N SER A 109 10.45 18.90 -1.84
CA SER A 109 10.70 17.54 -2.32
C SER A 109 9.63 17.13 -3.33
N ASN A 110 10.00 16.29 -4.30
CA ASN A 110 9.06 15.69 -5.25
C ASN A 110 9.34 14.19 -5.40
N ASN A 111 8.33 13.43 -5.82
CA ASN A 111 8.48 12.01 -6.14
C ASN A 111 7.29 11.50 -6.97
N GLY A 112 7.38 10.26 -7.43
CA GLY A 112 6.30 9.49 -8.03
C GLY A 112 6.18 8.12 -7.38
N THR A 113 5.00 7.49 -7.49
CA THR A 113 4.81 6.09 -7.13
C THR A 113 3.77 5.43 -8.02
N THR A 114 4.01 4.16 -8.35
CA THR A 114 3.09 3.32 -9.12
C THR A 114 2.72 2.08 -8.33
N ASN A 115 1.44 1.70 -8.39
CA ASN A 115 0.98 0.39 -7.93
C ASN A 115 0.15 -0.29 -9.03
N ASN A 116 -0.58 -1.33 -8.69
CA ASN A 116 -1.41 -2.03 -9.67
C ASN A 116 -2.53 -1.15 -10.26
N ASP A 117 -3.00 -0.12 -9.53
CA ASP A 117 -4.23 0.60 -9.82
C ASP A 117 -4.04 2.06 -10.21
N ARG A 118 -2.95 2.67 -9.73
CA ARG A 118 -2.70 4.10 -9.90
C ARG A 118 -1.22 4.42 -10.08
N THR A 119 -0.96 5.56 -10.72
CA THR A 119 0.34 6.24 -10.72
C THR A 119 0.11 7.66 -10.20
N THR A 120 0.94 8.13 -9.28
CA THR A 120 0.79 9.46 -8.69
C THR A 120 2.13 10.19 -8.64
N TYR A 121 2.07 11.50 -8.85
CA TYR A 121 3.20 12.42 -8.74
C TYR A 121 2.86 13.46 -7.71
N PHE A 122 3.81 13.76 -6.85
CA PHE A 122 3.55 14.65 -5.72
C PHE A 122 4.78 15.45 -5.34
N GLU A 123 4.53 16.61 -4.79
CA GLU A 123 5.55 17.50 -4.27
C GLU A 123 5.06 18.21 -3.03
N THR A 124 6.00 18.57 -2.16
CA THR A 124 5.76 19.44 -1.00
C THR A 124 6.78 20.54 -1.05
N ILE A 125 6.32 21.79 -1.08
CA ILE A 125 7.14 22.99 -1.30
C ILE A 125 6.68 24.12 -0.37
N PRO A 126 7.50 25.17 -0.17
CA PRO A 126 7.03 26.39 0.49
C PRO A 126 5.84 27.01 -0.25
N ALA A 127 4.87 27.50 0.48
CA ALA A 127 3.56 27.94 -0.02
C ALA A 127 3.63 29.01 -1.14
N ASN A 128 4.62 29.87 -1.10
CA ASN A 128 4.83 30.93 -2.10
C ASN A 128 5.28 30.43 -3.48
N TYR A 129 5.59 29.12 -3.63
CA TYR A 129 5.97 28.49 -4.90
C TYR A 129 4.84 27.64 -5.50
N LEU A 130 3.62 27.67 -4.96
CA LEU A 130 2.49 26.87 -5.45
C LEU A 130 2.23 27.07 -6.96
N GLU A 131 2.31 28.31 -7.46
CA GLU A 131 2.11 28.57 -8.89
C GLU A 131 3.10 27.80 -9.75
N SER A 132 4.37 27.76 -9.34
CA SER A 132 5.42 27.00 -10.03
C SER A 132 5.14 25.51 -10.04
N ALA A 133 4.72 24.92 -8.90
CA ALA A 133 4.35 23.52 -8.82
C ALA A 133 3.18 23.16 -9.75
N LEU A 134 2.13 23.96 -9.74
CA LEU A 134 0.98 23.75 -10.63
C LEU A 134 1.37 23.85 -12.10
N TRP A 135 2.29 24.75 -12.46
CA TRP A 135 2.82 24.86 -13.81
C TRP A 135 3.63 23.61 -14.20
N LEU A 136 4.52 23.12 -13.33
CA LEU A 136 5.33 21.93 -13.58
C LEU A 136 4.45 20.68 -13.83
N GLU A 137 3.45 20.49 -12.98
CA GLU A 137 2.51 19.38 -13.09
C GLU A 137 1.64 19.46 -14.36
N ALA A 138 1.19 20.65 -14.71
CA ALA A 138 0.43 20.88 -15.93
C ALA A 138 1.28 20.64 -17.20
N ASP A 139 2.55 21.09 -17.18
CA ASP A 139 3.44 20.93 -18.32
C ASP A 139 3.73 19.46 -18.60
N ARG A 140 4.01 18.67 -17.57
CA ARG A 140 4.23 17.23 -17.78
C ARG A 140 2.94 16.48 -18.15
N MET A 141 1.77 16.90 -17.67
CA MET A 141 0.48 16.30 -18.09
C MET A 141 0.17 16.61 -19.56
N GLY A 142 0.38 17.84 -19.99
CA GLY A 142 -0.02 18.30 -21.34
C GLY A 142 1.03 18.10 -22.41
N TYR A 143 2.31 18.21 -22.08
CA TYR A 143 3.39 18.42 -23.04
C TYR A 143 4.59 17.47 -22.89
N LEU A 144 4.44 16.36 -22.14
CA LEU A 144 5.51 15.35 -21.98
C LEU A 144 6.01 14.84 -23.33
N LEU A 145 5.07 14.49 -24.22
CA LEU A 145 5.38 13.85 -25.51
C LEU A 145 6.13 14.79 -26.48
N ASP A 146 6.09 16.09 -26.27
CA ASP A 146 6.79 17.08 -27.11
C ASP A 146 8.31 17.02 -26.91
N SER A 147 8.73 16.52 -25.73
CA SER A 147 10.16 16.37 -25.40
C SER A 147 10.62 14.91 -25.33
N LEU A 148 9.70 13.93 -25.42
CA LEU A 148 10.05 12.51 -25.30
C LEU A 148 10.61 11.99 -26.63
N ASP A 149 11.86 11.53 -26.59
CA ASP A 149 12.54 10.86 -27.67
C ASP A 149 13.03 9.47 -27.27
N LEU A 150 13.52 8.72 -28.26
CA LEU A 150 13.99 7.34 -28.05
C LEU A 150 15.20 7.27 -27.10
N ALA A 151 16.05 8.29 -27.07
CA ALA A 151 17.22 8.31 -26.19
C ALA A 151 16.79 8.42 -24.71
N LYS A 152 15.90 9.34 -24.40
CA LYS A 152 15.30 9.48 -23.06
C LYS A 152 14.57 8.22 -22.63
N LEU A 153 13.75 7.64 -23.53
CA LEU A 153 13.03 6.42 -23.27
C LEU A 153 13.97 5.26 -22.95
N ASN A 154 15.04 5.07 -23.74
CA ASN A 154 16.01 4.01 -23.51
C ASN A 154 16.76 4.22 -22.18
N ALA A 155 17.13 5.45 -21.84
CA ALA A 155 17.76 5.75 -20.57
C ALA A 155 16.87 5.35 -19.38
N GLN A 156 15.57 5.69 -19.40
CA GLN A 156 14.63 5.31 -18.34
C GLN A 156 14.37 3.80 -18.30
N ARG A 157 14.28 3.16 -19.46
CA ARG A 157 14.17 1.71 -19.57
C ARG A 157 15.36 0.99 -18.90
N ASP A 158 16.58 1.50 -19.10
CA ASP A 158 17.76 0.92 -18.48
C ASP A 158 17.78 1.14 -16.97
N ILE A 159 17.28 2.29 -16.48
CA ILE A 159 17.08 2.56 -15.05
C ILE A 159 16.11 1.54 -14.46
N VAL A 160 14.90 1.39 -15.01
CA VAL A 160 13.89 0.45 -14.52
C VAL A 160 14.41 -1.00 -14.54
N LYS A 161 15.16 -1.40 -15.58
CA LYS A 161 15.81 -2.71 -15.61
C LYS A 161 16.86 -2.89 -14.52
N ASN A 162 17.62 -1.83 -14.20
CA ASN A 162 18.58 -1.88 -13.10
C ASN A 162 17.89 -1.96 -11.75
N GLU A 163 16.80 -1.24 -11.56
CA GLU A 163 15.97 -1.34 -10.36
C GLU A 163 15.40 -2.74 -10.18
N ARG A 164 14.88 -3.36 -11.25
CA ARG A 164 14.44 -4.75 -11.21
C ARG A 164 15.58 -5.68 -10.77
N ARG A 165 16.78 -5.52 -11.35
CA ARG A 165 17.93 -6.32 -10.94
C ARG A 165 18.27 -6.14 -9.46
N GLN A 166 18.24 -4.89 -8.96
CA GLN A 166 18.60 -4.58 -7.59
C GLN A 166 17.49 -4.92 -6.59
N GLY A 167 16.24 -4.61 -6.91
CA GLY A 167 15.10 -4.75 -5.99
C GLY A 167 14.41 -6.12 -6.05
N VAL A 168 14.55 -6.85 -7.16
CA VAL A 168 13.88 -8.14 -7.35
C VAL A 168 14.90 -9.26 -7.59
N ASP A 169 15.68 -9.18 -8.66
CA ASP A 169 16.48 -10.32 -9.13
C ASP A 169 17.67 -10.64 -8.20
N ASN A 170 18.31 -9.62 -7.63
CA ASN A 170 19.46 -9.76 -6.74
C ASN A 170 19.10 -9.57 -5.25
N GLN A 171 17.88 -9.14 -4.94
CA GLN A 171 17.45 -8.95 -3.57
C GLN A 171 17.09 -10.30 -2.94
N PRO A 172 17.62 -10.66 -1.75
CA PRO A 172 17.17 -11.83 -1.01
C PRO A 172 15.64 -11.88 -0.87
N TYR A 173 15.05 -12.99 -1.28
CA TYR A 173 13.59 -13.21 -1.34
C TYR A 173 12.84 -12.28 -2.32
N GLY A 174 13.52 -11.53 -3.16
CA GLY A 174 12.92 -10.46 -3.98
C GLY A 174 11.89 -10.97 -5.01
N ARG A 175 12.00 -12.24 -5.44
CA ARG A 175 11.03 -12.84 -6.36
C ARG A 175 9.78 -13.43 -5.71
N ALA A 176 9.69 -13.40 -4.39
CA ALA A 176 8.59 -14.05 -3.69
C ALA A 176 7.22 -13.48 -4.07
N SER A 177 7.11 -12.14 -4.20
CA SER A 177 5.85 -11.47 -4.61
C SER A 177 5.42 -11.90 -6.02
N GLU A 178 6.34 -11.93 -6.97
CA GLU A 178 6.09 -12.33 -8.35
C GLU A 178 5.63 -13.80 -8.43
N ILE A 179 6.31 -14.72 -7.72
CA ILE A 179 5.93 -16.13 -7.64
C ILE A 179 4.55 -16.29 -7.01
N LEU A 180 4.25 -15.56 -5.95
CA LEU A 180 2.95 -15.59 -5.27
C LEU A 180 1.83 -15.08 -6.18
N ALA A 181 2.05 -13.96 -6.89
CA ALA A 181 1.09 -13.42 -7.84
C ALA A 181 0.78 -14.41 -8.98
N HIS A 182 1.82 -14.98 -9.62
CA HIS A 182 1.67 -15.99 -10.67
C HIS A 182 0.97 -17.27 -10.18
N ALA A 183 1.18 -17.66 -8.94
CA ALA A 183 0.52 -18.82 -8.37
C ALA A 183 -0.93 -18.55 -7.98
N THR A 184 -1.24 -17.34 -7.57
CA THR A 184 -2.58 -16.94 -7.11
C THR A 184 -3.49 -16.64 -8.29
N TYR A 185 -3.02 -15.85 -9.25
CA TYR A 185 -3.81 -15.33 -10.36
C TYR A 185 -3.53 -16.08 -11.67
N PRO A 186 -4.56 -16.30 -12.52
CA PRO A 186 -4.35 -16.80 -13.89
C PRO A 186 -3.41 -15.89 -14.69
N PRO A 187 -2.63 -16.39 -15.65
CA PRO A 187 -1.64 -15.56 -16.39
C PRO A 187 -2.23 -14.37 -17.17
N THR A 188 -3.52 -14.40 -17.49
CA THR A 188 -4.22 -13.28 -18.15
C THR A 188 -4.90 -12.32 -17.18
N HIS A 189 -4.83 -12.61 -15.88
CA HIS A 189 -5.44 -11.76 -14.86
C HIS A 189 -4.60 -10.49 -14.63
N PRO A 190 -5.19 -9.29 -14.58
CA PRO A 190 -4.43 -8.03 -14.49
C PRO A 190 -3.54 -7.87 -13.25
N TYR A 191 -3.73 -8.66 -12.22
CA TYR A 191 -2.89 -8.67 -11.01
C TYR A 191 -1.93 -9.88 -10.96
N SER A 192 -1.73 -10.58 -12.07
CA SER A 192 -0.79 -11.72 -12.11
C SER A 192 0.67 -11.32 -12.33
N TRP A 193 0.95 -10.08 -12.72
CA TRP A 193 2.32 -9.58 -12.95
C TRP A 193 2.67 -8.45 -11.99
N ASP A 194 3.96 -8.29 -11.78
CA ASP A 194 4.49 -7.28 -10.88
C ASP A 194 4.56 -5.90 -11.57
N VAL A 195 4.43 -4.84 -10.77
CA VAL A 195 4.46 -3.43 -11.22
C VAL A 195 5.76 -3.09 -11.95
N ILE A 196 6.89 -3.67 -11.51
CA ILE A 196 8.20 -3.45 -12.15
C ILE A 196 8.26 -3.99 -13.58
N GLY A 197 7.39 -4.93 -13.96
CA GLY A 197 7.36 -5.55 -15.27
C GLY A 197 8.50 -6.54 -15.55
N SER A 198 8.40 -7.24 -16.69
CA SER A 198 9.44 -8.18 -17.10
C SER A 198 10.56 -7.51 -17.89
N MET A 199 11.80 -8.05 -17.79
CA MET A 199 12.94 -7.59 -18.60
C MET A 199 12.67 -7.69 -20.11
N THR A 200 11.94 -8.72 -20.52
CA THR A 200 11.59 -8.97 -21.93
C THR A 200 10.61 -7.92 -22.43
N ASP A 201 9.55 -7.66 -21.68
CA ASP A 201 8.50 -6.70 -22.05
C ASP A 201 9.03 -5.28 -22.10
N LEU A 202 9.80 -4.88 -21.10
CA LEU A 202 10.47 -3.57 -21.07
C LEU A 202 11.41 -3.39 -22.28
N SER A 203 12.09 -4.46 -22.73
CA SER A 203 12.97 -4.41 -23.90
C SER A 203 12.20 -4.33 -25.20
N ALA A 204 11.04 -4.97 -25.29
CA ALA A 204 10.22 -5.04 -26.49
C ALA A 204 9.33 -3.81 -26.71
N ALA A 205 9.18 -2.94 -25.69
CA ALA A 205 8.35 -1.74 -25.78
C ALA A 205 8.86 -0.80 -26.87
N SER A 206 8.03 -0.48 -27.86
CA SER A 206 8.34 0.54 -28.87
C SER A 206 8.05 1.96 -28.33
N GLU A 207 8.67 2.98 -28.93
CA GLU A 207 8.36 4.38 -28.61
C GLU A 207 6.86 4.69 -28.84
N GLU A 208 6.26 4.13 -29.89
CA GLU A 208 4.84 4.34 -30.19
C GLU A 208 3.92 3.64 -29.20
N ASP A 209 4.25 2.44 -28.72
CA ASP A 209 3.51 1.78 -27.62
C ASP A 209 3.48 2.67 -26.38
N VAL A 210 4.63 3.24 -26.03
CA VAL A 210 4.79 4.14 -24.90
C VAL A 210 3.96 5.41 -25.09
N LYS A 211 4.07 6.08 -26.26
CA LYS A 211 3.28 7.28 -26.56
C LYS A 211 1.76 7.01 -26.54
N ASN A 212 1.33 5.86 -27.05
CA ASN A 212 -0.08 5.48 -27.04
C ASN A 212 -0.62 5.21 -25.64
N PHE A 213 0.18 4.58 -24.78
CA PHE A 213 -0.16 4.38 -23.37
C PHE A 213 -0.34 5.73 -22.65
N PHE A 214 0.58 6.68 -22.85
CA PHE A 214 0.46 8.02 -22.31
C PHE A 214 -0.82 8.73 -22.77
N ARG A 215 -1.04 8.82 -24.09
CA ARG A 215 -2.21 9.48 -24.67
C ARG A 215 -3.53 8.92 -24.15
N LEU A 216 -3.57 7.63 -23.82
CA LEU A 216 -4.76 6.96 -23.31
C LEU A 216 -5.01 7.25 -21.84
N TYR A 217 -3.96 7.16 -21.02
CA TYR A 217 -4.13 7.10 -19.57
C TYR A 217 -3.74 8.39 -18.82
N TYR A 218 -2.78 9.16 -19.33
CA TYR A 218 -2.27 10.36 -18.65
C TYR A 218 -2.97 11.63 -19.17
N ALA A 219 -4.28 11.68 -18.99
CA ALA A 219 -5.12 12.76 -19.47
C ALA A 219 -5.95 13.34 -18.31
N PRO A 220 -6.38 14.61 -18.40
CA PRO A 220 -7.13 15.30 -17.35
C PRO A 220 -8.35 14.52 -16.83
N ASN A 221 -9.13 13.93 -17.73
CA ASN A 221 -10.34 13.18 -17.35
C ASN A 221 -10.07 11.80 -16.74
N ASN A 222 -8.81 11.43 -16.56
CA ASN A 222 -8.35 10.24 -15.83
C ASN A 222 -7.49 10.61 -14.64
N ALA A 223 -7.51 11.88 -14.23
CA ALA A 223 -6.66 12.41 -13.17
C ALA A 223 -7.44 13.16 -12.08
N PHE A 224 -6.86 13.14 -10.88
CA PHE A 224 -7.30 13.88 -9.71
C PHE A 224 -6.12 14.72 -9.21
N LEU A 225 -6.33 16.02 -9.04
CA LEU A 225 -5.35 16.95 -8.52
C LEU A 225 -5.77 17.42 -7.13
N ALA A 226 -4.97 17.11 -6.12
CA ALA A 226 -5.16 17.67 -4.78
C ALA A 226 -4.11 18.73 -4.47
N VAL A 227 -4.55 19.85 -3.92
CA VAL A 227 -3.72 20.92 -3.36
C VAL A 227 -4.09 21.07 -1.89
N VAL A 228 -3.11 20.83 -1.01
CA VAL A 228 -3.31 20.86 0.44
C VAL A 228 -2.24 21.71 1.10
N GLY A 229 -2.61 22.70 1.93
CA GLY A 229 -1.67 23.53 2.67
C GLY A 229 -2.03 25.02 2.67
N ASP A 230 -0.99 25.87 2.83
CA ASP A 230 -1.18 27.32 2.96
C ASP A 230 -1.32 27.98 1.59
N PHE A 231 -2.54 28.25 1.17
CA PHE A 231 -2.83 28.97 -0.07
C PHE A 231 -4.18 29.71 0.01
N ASP A 232 -4.39 30.63 -0.91
CA ASP A 232 -5.70 31.23 -1.18
C ASP A 232 -6.48 30.40 -2.20
N PRO A 233 -7.69 29.88 -1.87
CA PRO A 233 -8.45 29.02 -2.77
C PRO A 233 -8.84 29.67 -4.09
N ALA A 234 -9.15 30.98 -4.09
CA ALA A 234 -9.53 31.68 -5.31
C ALA A 234 -8.33 31.82 -6.27
N GLN A 235 -7.15 32.13 -5.71
CA GLN A 235 -5.92 32.21 -6.46
C GLN A 235 -5.47 30.83 -7.00
N ALA A 236 -5.55 29.78 -6.18
CA ALA A 236 -5.25 28.42 -6.61
C ALA A 236 -6.14 27.96 -7.76
N LYS A 237 -7.46 28.24 -7.69
CA LYS A 237 -8.40 27.97 -8.79
C LYS A 237 -8.02 28.71 -10.07
N ALA A 238 -7.63 29.98 -9.97
CA ALA A 238 -7.21 30.76 -11.11
C ALA A 238 -5.96 30.15 -11.77
N TRP A 239 -4.95 29.74 -11.00
CA TRP A 239 -3.76 29.08 -11.51
C TRP A 239 -4.06 27.70 -12.12
N VAL A 240 -4.87 26.89 -11.45
CA VAL A 240 -5.28 25.58 -11.99
C VAL A 240 -6.02 25.76 -13.32
N THR A 241 -6.93 26.73 -13.42
CA THR A 241 -7.63 27.02 -14.68
C THR A 241 -6.66 27.49 -15.76
N LYS A 242 -5.69 28.37 -15.40
CA LYS A 242 -4.69 28.91 -16.32
C LYS A 242 -3.80 27.82 -16.93
N TYR A 243 -3.33 26.87 -16.09
CA TYR A 243 -2.33 25.91 -16.53
C TYR A 243 -2.92 24.59 -17.04
N PHE A 244 -3.99 24.11 -16.43
CA PHE A 244 -4.60 22.83 -16.79
C PHE A 244 -5.81 22.96 -17.74
N GLY A 245 -6.42 24.15 -17.83
CA GLY A 245 -7.70 24.33 -18.54
C GLY A 245 -7.66 24.01 -20.03
N ASP A 246 -6.56 24.31 -20.69
CA ASP A 246 -6.37 24.12 -22.14
C ASP A 246 -5.83 22.73 -22.51
N ILE A 247 -5.46 21.90 -21.51
CA ILE A 247 -5.00 20.53 -21.76
C ILE A 247 -6.20 19.72 -22.30
N PRO A 248 -6.08 19.09 -23.47
CA PRO A 248 -7.20 18.39 -24.09
C PRO A 248 -7.73 17.23 -23.23
N ARG A 249 -9.04 17.03 -23.24
CA ARG A 249 -9.67 15.85 -22.66
C ARG A 249 -9.21 14.59 -23.39
N GLY A 250 -8.82 13.55 -22.65
CA GLY A 250 -8.45 12.25 -23.19
C GLY A 250 -9.65 11.46 -23.74
N LYS A 251 -9.35 10.41 -24.51
CA LYS A 251 -10.35 9.46 -25.00
C LYS A 251 -11.00 8.69 -23.85
N PRO A 252 -12.23 8.17 -24.02
CA PRO A 252 -12.82 7.24 -23.06
C PRO A 252 -11.94 5.99 -22.89
N ILE A 253 -11.76 5.58 -21.64
CA ILE A 253 -10.94 4.42 -21.29
C ILE A 253 -11.86 3.22 -21.04
N THR A 254 -11.63 2.13 -21.76
CA THR A 254 -12.22 0.83 -21.43
C THR A 254 -11.36 0.15 -20.38
N ARG A 255 -11.91 -0.04 -19.19
CA ARG A 255 -11.18 -0.68 -18.11
C ARG A 255 -11.26 -2.20 -18.21
N PRO A 256 -10.19 -2.92 -17.87
CA PRO A 256 -10.25 -4.39 -17.82
C PRO A 256 -11.31 -4.84 -16.82
N LYS A 257 -12.03 -5.89 -17.19
CA LYS A 257 -12.89 -6.60 -16.25
C LYS A 257 -11.99 -7.49 -15.38
N VAL A 258 -12.09 -7.33 -14.08
CA VAL A 258 -11.36 -8.14 -13.11
C VAL A 258 -12.34 -9.02 -12.35
N ASP A 259 -12.15 -10.33 -12.46
CA ASP A 259 -12.99 -11.29 -11.74
C ASP A 259 -12.26 -11.70 -10.43
N PRO A 260 -12.97 -11.81 -9.29
CA PRO A 260 -12.38 -12.30 -8.05
C PRO A 260 -11.82 -13.71 -8.21
N VAL A 261 -10.67 -13.97 -7.62
CA VAL A 261 -10.04 -15.30 -7.65
C VAL A 261 -10.33 -16.04 -6.35
N THR A 262 -10.69 -17.33 -6.47
CA THR A 262 -10.81 -18.25 -5.35
C THR A 262 -10.01 -19.50 -5.65
N LEU A 263 -9.09 -19.84 -4.79
CA LEU A 263 -8.32 -21.09 -4.89
C LEU A 263 -9.14 -22.23 -4.27
N GLN A 264 -9.35 -23.30 -5.03
CA GLN A 264 -10.12 -24.45 -4.56
C GLN A 264 -9.29 -25.40 -3.68
N ALA A 265 -7.97 -25.33 -3.80
CA ALA A 265 -7.02 -26.16 -3.04
C ALA A 265 -5.74 -25.39 -2.77
N GLU A 266 -4.97 -25.91 -1.83
CA GLU A 266 -3.63 -25.41 -1.52
C GLU A 266 -2.68 -25.66 -2.69
N LYS A 267 -1.95 -24.62 -3.10
CA LYS A 267 -0.81 -24.71 -4.00
C LYS A 267 0.47 -24.58 -3.19
N ARG A 268 1.32 -25.59 -3.23
CA ARG A 268 2.60 -25.58 -2.48
C ARG A 268 3.76 -25.45 -3.42
N LEU A 269 4.64 -24.47 -3.16
CA LEU A 269 5.76 -24.11 -3.99
C LEU A 269 7.05 -24.05 -3.16
N VAL A 270 8.17 -24.39 -3.78
CA VAL A 270 9.50 -24.14 -3.24
C VAL A 270 10.36 -23.48 -4.30
N TYR A 271 11.04 -22.41 -3.89
CA TYR A 271 11.99 -21.66 -4.71
C TYR A 271 13.34 -21.60 -4.02
N GLU A 272 14.41 -21.91 -4.75
CA GLU A 272 15.79 -21.80 -4.27
C GLU A 272 16.31 -20.39 -4.58
N ASP A 273 16.81 -19.72 -3.55
CA ASP A 273 17.34 -18.36 -3.67
C ASP A 273 18.68 -18.22 -2.93
N ARG A 274 19.44 -17.19 -3.28
CA ARG A 274 20.72 -16.84 -2.65
C ARG A 274 20.53 -16.23 -1.25
N VAL A 275 19.91 -16.97 -0.37
CA VAL A 275 19.58 -16.60 1.02
C VAL A 275 20.30 -17.51 2.01
N GLN A 276 20.47 -17.06 3.25
CA GLN A 276 21.08 -17.86 4.32
C GLN A 276 20.03 -18.59 5.16
N VAL A 277 18.83 -18.04 5.25
CA VAL A 277 17.74 -18.53 6.11
C VAL A 277 16.52 -18.80 5.23
N PRO A 278 15.82 -19.93 5.38
CA PRO A 278 14.59 -20.15 4.64
C PRO A 278 13.50 -19.19 5.13
N ARG A 279 12.49 -18.95 4.29
CA ARG A 279 11.32 -18.13 4.64
C ARG A 279 10.06 -18.74 4.08
N LEU A 280 8.99 -18.72 4.89
CA LEU A 280 7.67 -19.20 4.52
C LEU A 280 6.74 -18.04 4.21
N TYR A 281 5.99 -18.15 3.12
CA TYR A 281 4.91 -17.27 2.76
C TYR A 281 3.62 -18.08 2.64
N MET A 282 2.53 -17.56 3.16
CA MET A 282 1.19 -18.11 3.01
C MET A 282 0.30 -16.98 2.53
N GLN A 283 -0.34 -17.14 1.36
CA GLN A 283 -1.15 -16.12 0.72
C GLN A 283 -2.54 -16.65 0.39
N TRP A 284 -3.55 -15.89 0.77
CA TRP A 284 -4.95 -16.14 0.46
C TRP A 284 -5.50 -14.99 -0.39
N PRO A 285 -6.12 -15.26 -1.56
CA PRO A 285 -6.82 -14.22 -2.29
C PRO A 285 -8.02 -13.72 -1.48
N THR A 286 -8.21 -12.41 -1.47
CA THR A 286 -9.25 -11.73 -0.71
C THR A 286 -9.98 -10.69 -1.57
N VAL A 287 -10.44 -9.61 -0.98
CA VAL A 287 -11.31 -8.60 -1.60
C VAL A 287 -10.56 -7.32 -1.91
N GLY A 288 -11.11 -6.59 -2.89
CA GLY A 288 -10.64 -5.26 -3.25
C GLY A 288 -11.28 -4.14 -2.42
N GLU A 289 -10.90 -2.92 -2.80
CA GLU A 289 -11.13 -1.65 -2.10
C GLU A 289 -12.62 -1.35 -1.80
N LYS A 290 -13.53 -1.82 -2.64
CA LYS A 290 -14.98 -1.57 -2.48
C LYS A 290 -15.67 -2.48 -1.48
N SER A 291 -14.98 -3.51 -0.97
CA SER A 291 -15.55 -4.46 0.00
C SER A 291 -15.33 -3.99 1.43
N ASP A 292 -16.38 -4.07 2.24
CA ASP A 292 -16.28 -3.77 3.67
C ASP A 292 -15.48 -4.84 4.45
N ASP A 293 -15.34 -6.05 3.89
CA ASP A 293 -14.55 -7.12 4.51
C ASP A 293 -13.07 -6.72 4.68
N ARG A 294 -12.55 -5.77 3.88
CA ARG A 294 -11.16 -5.31 4.00
C ARG A 294 -10.83 -4.76 5.38
N PHE A 295 -11.74 -4.00 5.99
CA PHE A 295 -11.53 -3.44 7.34
C PHE A 295 -11.37 -4.51 8.41
N ALA A 296 -12.19 -5.55 8.33
CA ALA A 296 -12.07 -6.68 9.25
C ALA A 296 -10.83 -7.54 8.98
N LEU A 297 -10.34 -7.60 7.73
CA LEU A 297 -9.10 -8.26 7.36
C LEU A 297 -7.87 -7.49 7.87
N ASP A 298 -7.87 -6.17 7.82
CA ASP A 298 -6.81 -5.32 8.41
C ASP A 298 -6.71 -5.54 9.93
N VAL A 299 -7.85 -5.50 10.62
CA VAL A 299 -7.92 -5.78 12.07
C VAL A 299 -7.47 -7.21 12.38
N LEU A 300 -7.88 -8.21 11.55
CA LEU A 300 -7.43 -9.59 11.67
C LEU A 300 -5.90 -9.70 11.55
N ALA A 301 -5.31 -9.01 10.59
CA ALA A 301 -3.85 -9.01 10.39
C ALA A 301 -3.13 -8.50 11.64
N THR A 302 -3.59 -7.38 12.22
CA THR A 302 -3.04 -6.79 13.44
C THR A 302 -3.21 -7.70 14.67
N ILE A 303 -4.31 -8.46 14.76
CA ILE A 303 -4.51 -9.45 15.85
C ILE A 303 -3.57 -10.65 15.70
N LEU A 304 -3.28 -11.07 14.46
CA LEU A 304 -2.40 -12.22 14.22
C LEU A 304 -0.92 -11.87 14.37
N ALA A 305 -0.48 -10.70 13.87
CA ALA A 305 0.92 -10.28 13.94
C ALA A 305 1.07 -8.76 14.07
N GLY A 306 2.32 -8.29 14.28
CA GLY A 306 2.68 -6.88 14.46
C GLY A 306 3.00 -6.59 15.92
N PRO A 307 2.02 -6.21 16.75
CA PRO A 307 2.28 -5.97 18.19
C PRO A 307 2.83 -7.20 18.90
N ARG A 308 3.63 -6.98 19.95
CA ARG A 308 4.19 -8.08 20.78
C ARG A 308 3.13 -9.02 21.34
N THR A 309 1.92 -8.53 21.55
CA THR A 309 0.79 -9.28 22.10
C THR A 309 -0.05 -9.99 21.03
N ALA A 310 0.23 -9.76 19.75
CA ALA A 310 -0.47 -10.41 18.65
C ALA A 310 -0.22 -11.93 18.69
N ARG A 311 -1.22 -12.71 18.33
CA ARG A 311 -1.28 -14.16 18.64
C ARG A 311 -0.08 -14.95 18.12
N ILE A 312 0.25 -14.82 16.83
CA ILE A 312 1.36 -15.57 16.21
C ILE A 312 2.70 -14.98 16.66
N THR A 313 2.81 -13.65 16.70
CA THR A 313 4.02 -12.96 17.18
C THR A 313 4.35 -13.36 18.62
N LYS A 314 3.35 -13.31 19.51
CA LYS A 314 3.56 -13.71 20.91
C LYS A 314 4.01 -15.17 21.00
N ALA A 315 3.29 -16.09 20.38
CA ALA A 315 3.58 -17.52 20.48
C ALA A 315 4.96 -17.87 19.92
N LEU A 316 5.23 -17.51 18.65
CA LEU A 316 6.41 -18.01 17.94
C LEU A 316 7.66 -17.16 18.12
N VAL A 317 7.52 -15.84 18.33
CA VAL A 317 8.70 -14.96 18.49
C VAL A 317 9.12 -14.82 19.94
N TYR A 318 8.16 -14.73 20.86
CA TYR A 318 8.45 -14.44 22.27
C TYR A 318 8.39 -15.65 23.19
N ASP A 319 7.32 -16.46 23.13
CA ASP A 319 7.13 -17.59 24.04
C ASP A 319 7.99 -18.79 23.62
N GLU A 320 7.85 -19.28 22.40
CA GLU A 320 8.60 -20.43 21.85
C GLU A 320 9.97 -20.06 21.31
N GLN A 321 10.16 -18.81 20.90
CA GLN A 321 11.38 -18.32 20.26
C GLN A 321 11.79 -19.12 19.00
N SER A 322 10.83 -19.68 18.30
CA SER A 322 11.01 -20.50 17.09
C SER A 322 11.09 -19.65 15.82
N ALA A 323 10.46 -18.48 15.78
CA ALA A 323 10.54 -17.51 14.69
C ALA A 323 11.42 -16.30 15.05
N ALA A 324 12.18 -15.81 14.06
CA ALA A 324 12.93 -14.55 14.15
C ALA A 324 12.02 -13.35 13.88
N SER A 325 11.12 -13.49 12.89
CA SER A 325 10.14 -12.45 12.55
C SER A 325 8.89 -13.06 11.94
N ILE A 326 7.78 -12.36 12.14
CA ILE A 326 6.49 -12.65 11.54
C ILE A 326 5.90 -11.35 11.02
N ASN A 327 5.36 -11.39 9.83
CA ASN A 327 4.60 -10.29 9.27
C ASN A 327 3.28 -10.83 8.72
N VAL A 328 2.17 -10.12 9.00
CA VAL A 328 0.85 -10.40 8.44
C VAL A 328 0.25 -9.08 8.00
N PHE A 329 -0.31 -9.04 6.81
CA PHE A 329 -1.00 -7.87 6.29
C PHE A 329 -2.07 -8.24 5.28
N GLN A 330 -3.08 -7.41 5.17
CA GLN A 330 -4.02 -7.39 4.07
C GLN A 330 -3.48 -6.41 3.02
N SER A 331 -3.22 -6.90 1.81
CA SER A 331 -2.94 -6.05 0.64
C SER A 331 -4.24 -5.84 -0.10
N THR A 332 -4.68 -4.60 -0.21
CA THR A 332 -5.95 -4.27 -0.87
C THR A 332 -5.66 -3.45 -2.12
N ASN A 333 -6.03 -4.00 -3.28
CA ASN A 333 -6.05 -3.29 -4.56
C ASN A 333 -7.48 -2.86 -4.91
N GLU A 334 -7.70 -2.14 -6.01
CA GLU A 334 -9.04 -1.64 -6.37
C GLU A 334 -10.06 -2.79 -6.51
N ASP A 335 -9.69 -3.90 -7.15
CA ASP A 335 -10.63 -4.95 -7.52
C ASP A 335 -10.45 -6.26 -6.74
N VAL A 336 -9.24 -6.55 -6.26
CA VAL A 336 -8.88 -7.77 -5.51
C VAL A 336 -7.94 -7.44 -4.36
N GLY A 337 -7.71 -8.39 -3.48
CA GLY A 337 -6.72 -8.27 -2.41
C GLY A 337 -6.10 -9.62 -2.08
N ASP A 338 -5.07 -9.57 -1.25
CA ASP A 338 -4.36 -10.74 -0.75
C ASP A 338 -4.09 -10.59 0.75
N PHE A 339 -4.41 -11.64 1.51
CA PHE A 339 -3.99 -11.73 2.90
C PHE A 339 -2.70 -12.55 2.95
N VAL A 340 -1.62 -11.92 3.42
CA VAL A 340 -0.27 -12.50 3.37
C VAL A 340 0.29 -12.68 4.77
N LEU A 341 0.77 -13.89 5.05
CA LEU A 341 1.53 -14.22 6.26
C LEU A 341 2.93 -14.65 5.86
N THR A 342 3.95 -14.03 6.49
CA THR A 342 5.37 -14.34 6.26
C THR A 342 6.04 -14.74 7.57
N ILE A 343 6.77 -15.86 7.57
CA ILE A 343 7.52 -16.35 8.74
C ILE A 343 8.98 -16.56 8.37
N THR A 344 9.87 -15.95 9.12
CA THR A 344 11.32 -16.25 9.07
C THR A 344 11.70 -17.03 10.33
N PRO A 345 12.20 -18.27 10.23
CA PRO A 345 12.57 -19.10 11.38
C PRO A 345 13.82 -18.56 12.08
N ARG A 346 14.00 -18.92 13.35
CA ARG A 346 15.32 -18.90 13.98
C ARG A 346 16.13 -20.13 13.56
N PRO A 347 17.46 -20.08 13.61
CA PRO A 347 18.31 -21.24 13.30
C PRO A 347 17.87 -22.49 14.05
N GLY A 348 17.80 -23.62 13.36
CA GLY A 348 17.40 -24.92 13.94
C GLY A 348 15.91 -25.19 13.97
N HIS A 349 15.06 -24.25 13.54
CA HIS A 349 13.61 -24.45 13.49
C HIS A 349 13.13 -24.66 12.05
N ALA A 350 12.35 -25.73 11.84
CA ALA A 350 11.83 -26.12 10.53
C ALA A 350 10.58 -25.33 10.15
N LEU A 351 10.48 -24.94 8.87
CA LEU A 351 9.30 -24.23 8.34
C LEU A 351 8.00 -25.04 8.51
N THR A 352 8.05 -26.37 8.39
CA THR A 352 6.89 -27.26 8.60
C THR A 352 6.25 -27.09 9.99
N ASN A 353 7.08 -26.96 11.03
CA ASN A 353 6.57 -26.79 12.39
C ASN A 353 5.96 -25.40 12.59
N LEU A 354 6.58 -24.38 12.01
CA LEU A 354 6.09 -22.97 12.08
C LEU A 354 4.77 -22.81 11.32
N GLU A 355 4.65 -23.44 10.15
CA GLU A 355 3.38 -23.50 9.40
C GLU A 355 2.29 -24.14 10.25
N ALA A 356 2.56 -25.33 10.82
CA ALA A 356 1.58 -26.03 11.64
C ALA A 356 1.14 -25.22 12.88
N ALA A 357 2.08 -24.55 13.53
CA ALA A 357 1.78 -23.69 14.68
C ALA A 357 0.95 -22.46 14.27
N ALA A 358 1.28 -21.80 13.16
CA ALA A 358 0.51 -20.67 12.63
C ALA A 358 -0.91 -21.11 12.24
N ASP A 359 -1.05 -22.25 11.54
CA ASP A 359 -2.35 -22.82 11.18
C ASP A 359 -3.20 -23.13 12.43
N ALA A 360 -2.63 -23.72 13.47
CA ALA A 360 -3.33 -24.02 14.72
C ALA A 360 -3.84 -22.73 15.41
N ILE A 361 -3.07 -21.64 15.39
CA ILE A 361 -3.47 -20.34 15.95
C ILE A 361 -4.61 -19.74 15.12
N ILE A 362 -4.52 -19.79 13.78
CA ILE A 362 -5.58 -19.32 12.89
C ILE A 362 -6.88 -20.13 13.11
N GLU A 363 -6.81 -21.46 13.15
CA GLU A 363 -7.99 -22.31 13.36
C GLU A 363 -8.63 -22.07 14.74
N ARG A 364 -7.82 -21.83 15.78
CA ARG A 364 -8.36 -21.44 17.09
C ARG A 364 -9.07 -20.08 17.02
N LEU A 365 -8.51 -19.08 16.31
CA LEU A 365 -9.18 -17.80 16.10
C LEU A 365 -10.50 -17.95 15.33
N LYS A 366 -10.54 -18.78 14.31
CA LYS A 366 -11.76 -19.09 13.54
C LYS A 366 -12.85 -19.73 14.40
N THR A 367 -12.46 -20.53 15.38
CA THR A 367 -13.40 -21.23 16.29
C THR A 367 -13.87 -20.33 17.42
N GLU A 368 -12.93 -19.71 18.14
CA GLU A 368 -13.21 -18.94 19.35
C GLU A 368 -13.56 -17.49 19.06
N GLY A 369 -13.02 -16.91 17.98
CA GLY A 369 -13.01 -15.48 17.70
C GLY A 369 -11.91 -14.73 18.45
N PRO A 370 -11.76 -13.43 18.18
CA PRO A 370 -10.91 -12.56 18.98
C PRO A 370 -11.61 -12.12 20.27
N THR A 371 -10.83 -11.78 21.30
CA THR A 371 -11.34 -11.18 22.51
C THR A 371 -11.65 -9.69 22.31
N ALA A 372 -12.49 -9.13 23.20
CA ALA A 372 -12.79 -7.70 23.17
C ALA A 372 -11.51 -6.81 23.34
N GLU A 373 -10.53 -7.29 24.12
CA GLU A 373 -9.26 -6.60 24.31
C GLU A 373 -8.42 -6.62 23.01
N GLU A 374 -8.38 -7.72 22.27
CA GLU A 374 -7.69 -7.82 20.99
C GLU A 374 -8.31 -6.87 19.95
N ILE A 375 -9.63 -6.82 19.85
CA ILE A 375 -10.33 -5.86 18.98
C ILE A 375 -9.99 -4.44 19.38
N GLN A 376 -10.09 -4.07 20.65
CA GLN A 376 -9.80 -2.72 21.12
C GLN A 376 -8.36 -2.31 20.80
N LYS A 377 -7.38 -3.18 21.00
CA LYS A 377 -5.98 -2.90 20.69
C LYS A 377 -5.72 -2.75 19.19
N ALA A 378 -6.29 -3.64 18.39
CA ALA A 378 -6.11 -3.61 16.95
C ALA A 378 -6.76 -2.35 16.33
N THR A 379 -8.02 -2.07 16.66
CA THR A 379 -8.71 -0.88 16.15
C THR A 379 -8.05 0.43 16.62
N ALA A 380 -7.53 0.49 17.84
CA ALA A 380 -6.76 1.66 18.31
C ALA A 380 -5.43 1.83 17.54
N GLY A 381 -4.80 0.73 17.13
CA GLY A 381 -3.62 0.75 16.26
C GLY A 381 -3.93 1.31 14.88
N GLU A 382 -5.01 0.83 14.26
CA GLU A 382 -5.50 1.32 12.96
C GLU A 382 -5.90 2.81 13.04
N GLU A 383 -6.60 3.21 14.10
CA GLU A 383 -6.97 4.61 14.36
C GLU A 383 -5.72 5.50 14.43
N LEU A 384 -4.71 5.09 15.19
CA LEU A 384 -3.47 5.84 15.31
C LEU A 384 -2.75 5.98 13.97
N GLY A 385 -2.68 4.92 13.19
CA GLY A 385 -2.11 4.93 11.84
C GLY A 385 -2.87 5.88 10.91
N PHE A 386 -4.19 5.84 10.98
CA PHE A 386 -5.07 6.70 10.20
C PHE A 386 -4.85 8.19 10.54
N VAL A 387 -4.87 8.54 11.83
CA VAL A 387 -4.68 9.93 12.29
C VAL A 387 -3.29 10.46 11.91
N ARG A 388 -2.24 9.65 12.11
CA ARG A 388 -0.87 10.00 11.67
C ARG A 388 -0.78 10.26 10.18
N GLY A 389 -1.50 9.51 9.35
CA GLY A 389 -1.59 9.76 7.91
C GLY A 389 -2.19 11.13 7.55
N LEU A 390 -2.89 11.78 8.47
CA LEU A 390 -3.47 13.12 8.28
C LEU A 390 -2.66 14.25 8.93
N GLU A 391 -1.50 13.97 9.53
CA GLU A 391 -0.66 15.01 10.15
C GLU A 391 0.03 15.89 9.10
N SER A 392 0.45 15.33 7.97
CA SER A 392 1.11 16.06 6.91
C SER A 392 0.15 16.52 5.79
N ASN A 393 0.47 17.63 5.12
CA ASN A 393 -0.28 18.10 3.95
C ASN A 393 -0.28 17.05 2.84
N LEU A 394 0.85 16.36 2.62
CA LEU A 394 0.96 15.30 1.64
C LEU A 394 0.08 14.08 1.99
N GLY A 395 0.08 13.66 3.25
CA GLY A 395 -0.80 12.57 3.70
C GLY A 395 -2.29 12.88 3.52
N LYS A 396 -2.69 14.14 3.80
CA LYS A 396 -4.05 14.63 3.50
C LYS A 396 -4.34 14.59 2.00
N ALA A 397 -3.38 15.02 1.15
CA ALA A 397 -3.53 15.01 -0.29
C ALA A 397 -3.75 13.59 -0.83
N PHE A 398 -2.98 12.60 -0.37
CA PHE A 398 -3.19 11.20 -0.73
C PHE A 398 -4.57 10.69 -0.33
N ARG A 399 -5.01 10.94 0.91
CA ARG A 399 -6.34 10.50 1.37
C ARG A 399 -7.47 11.09 0.52
N LEU A 400 -7.36 12.35 0.12
CA LEU A 400 -8.35 13.01 -0.72
C LEU A 400 -8.37 12.44 -2.14
N THR A 401 -7.21 12.21 -2.74
CA THR A 401 -7.11 11.66 -4.10
C THR A 401 -7.47 10.18 -4.15
N ASP A 402 -7.10 9.36 -3.15
CA ASP A 402 -7.49 7.95 -3.07
C ASP A 402 -9.02 7.83 -2.94
N GLY A 403 -9.64 8.62 -2.06
CA GLY A 403 -11.09 8.68 -1.93
C GLY A 403 -11.78 9.05 -3.24
N ALA A 404 -11.31 10.09 -3.93
CA ALA A 404 -11.84 10.50 -5.23
C ALA A 404 -11.61 9.44 -6.31
N GLY A 405 -10.41 8.87 -6.40
CA GLY A 405 -10.01 7.92 -7.44
C GLY A 405 -10.67 6.55 -7.33
N TYR A 406 -10.75 5.98 -6.12
CA TYR A 406 -11.31 4.65 -5.91
C TYR A 406 -12.83 4.68 -5.65
N HIS A 407 -13.33 5.70 -4.95
CA HIS A 407 -14.72 5.76 -4.48
C HIS A 407 -15.56 6.86 -5.14
N GLY A 408 -14.95 7.76 -5.92
CA GLY A 408 -15.64 8.92 -6.49
C GLY A 408 -16.00 9.99 -5.45
N ASP A 409 -15.45 9.89 -4.24
CA ASP A 409 -15.71 10.80 -3.12
C ASP A 409 -14.41 11.14 -2.38
N ALA A 410 -13.91 12.35 -2.53
CA ALA A 410 -12.74 12.81 -1.79
C ALA A 410 -12.92 12.77 -0.27
N GLY A 411 -14.17 12.78 0.22
CA GLY A 411 -14.54 12.69 1.63
C GLY A 411 -14.60 11.26 2.17
N TYR A 412 -14.34 10.23 1.36
CA TYR A 412 -14.47 8.83 1.73
C TYR A 412 -13.65 8.43 2.97
N PHE A 413 -12.56 9.12 3.24
CA PHE A 413 -11.74 8.91 4.44
C PHE A 413 -12.55 8.95 5.75
N ARG A 414 -13.66 9.71 5.80
CA ARG A 414 -14.58 9.73 6.97
C ARG A 414 -15.36 8.42 7.11
N THR A 415 -15.74 7.84 5.97
CA THR A 415 -16.42 6.53 5.92
C THR A 415 -15.45 5.43 6.28
N GLU A 416 -14.24 5.45 5.74
CA GLU A 416 -13.14 4.54 6.05
C GLU A 416 -12.85 4.51 7.56
N TYR A 417 -12.63 5.68 8.16
CA TYR A 417 -12.40 5.81 9.60
C TYR A 417 -13.52 5.20 10.45
N LYS A 418 -14.78 5.50 10.12
CA LYS A 418 -15.93 4.92 10.84
C LYS A 418 -16.00 3.41 10.71
N LYS A 419 -15.80 2.87 9.51
CA LYS A 419 -15.84 1.43 9.24
C LYS A 419 -14.72 0.70 9.98
N THR A 420 -13.51 1.24 9.97
CA THR A 420 -12.38 0.69 10.74
C THR A 420 -12.70 0.59 12.23
N LEU A 421 -13.23 1.66 12.82
CA LEU A 421 -13.58 1.67 14.25
C LEU A 421 -14.83 0.86 14.61
N SER A 422 -15.66 0.51 13.64
CA SER A 422 -16.88 -0.30 13.85
C SER A 422 -16.67 -1.80 13.70
N VAL A 423 -15.45 -2.26 13.38
CA VAL A 423 -15.13 -3.68 13.24
C VAL A 423 -15.37 -4.42 14.55
N THR A 424 -16.16 -5.49 14.49
CA THR A 424 -16.52 -6.33 15.64
C THR A 424 -15.73 -7.65 15.67
N ALA A 425 -15.79 -8.34 16.80
CA ALA A 425 -15.22 -9.69 16.94
C ALA A 425 -15.87 -10.69 15.97
N GLU A 426 -17.17 -10.55 15.75
CA GLU A 426 -17.94 -11.36 14.80
C GLU A 426 -17.47 -11.12 13.37
N ASP A 427 -17.17 -9.87 12.99
CA ASP A 427 -16.64 -9.55 11.66
C ASP A 427 -15.28 -10.19 11.44
N VAL A 428 -14.37 -10.06 12.39
CA VAL A 428 -13.04 -10.68 12.31
C VAL A 428 -13.15 -12.21 12.24
N LYS A 429 -14.00 -12.82 13.08
CA LYS A 429 -14.24 -14.27 13.03
C LYS A 429 -14.84 -14.70 11.68
N ARG A 430 -15.78 -13.93 11.16
CA ARG A 430 -16.44 -14.18 9.87
C ARG A 430 -15.44 -14.13 8.71
N VAL A 431 -14.63 -13.08 8.61
CA VAL A 431 -13.65 -12.96 7.51
C VAL A 431 -12.52 -14.00 7.65
N ALA A 432 -12.09 -14.34 8.85
CA ALA A 432 -11.12 -15.42 9.06
C ALA A 432 -11.65 -16.76 8.52
N ASN A 433 -12.93 -17.10 8.80
CA ASN A 433 -13.55 -18.32 8.28
C ASN A 433 -13.77 -18.27 6.75
N LYS A 434 -14.13 -17.10 6.21
CA LYS A 434 -14.43 -16.93 4.80
C LYS A 434 -13.18 -16.99 3.91
N TYR A 435 -12.08 -16.35 4.34
CA TYR A 435 -10.90 -16.16 3.49
C TYR A 435 -9.71 -17.05 3.86
N LEU A 436 -9.44 -17.28 5.16
CA LEU A 436 -8.29 -18.08 5.57
C LEU A 436 -8.61 -19.58 5.49
N THR A 437 -8.90 -20.05 4.28
CA THR A 437 -9.26 -21.44 3.99
C THR A 437 -8.03 -22.25 3.56
N ARG A 438 -8.24 -23.52 3.16
CA ARG A 438 -7.20 -24.33 2.52
C ARG A 438 -6.91 -23.91 1.09
N GLY A 439 -7.72 -23.08 0.47
CA GLY A 439 -7.48 -22.47 -0.84
C GLY A 439 -6.47 -21.32 -0.72
N ARG A 440 -5.19 -21.66 -0.68
CA ARG A 440 -4.06 -20.71 -0.49
C ARG A 440 -2.84 -21.10 -1.30
N VAL A 441 -1.92 -20.18 -1.45
CA VAL A 441 -0.55 -20.45 -1.93
C VAL A 441 0.37 -20.52 -0.71
N VAL A 442 1.18 -21.57 -0.63
CA VAL A 442 2.27 -21.73 0.35
C VAL A 442 3.58 -21.78 -0.41
N LEU A 443 4.42 -20.76 -0.23
CA LEU A 443 5.73 -20.66 -0.86
C LEU A 443 6.83 -20.76 0.19
N SER A 444 7.73 -21.72 0.03
CA SER A 444 8.99 -21.79 0.78
C SER A 444 10.12 -21.26 -0.09
N VAL A 445 10.74 -20.14 0.31
CA VAL A 445 12.01 -19.70 -0.29
C VAL A 445 13.14 -20.23 0.57
N VAL A 446 14.03 -21.05 -0.04
CA VAL A 446 15.07 -21.79 0.68
C VAL A 446 16.46 -21.49 0.10
N PRO A 447 17.54 -21.66 0.87
CA PRO A 447 18.90 -21.57 0.35
C PRO A 447 19.14 -22.55 -0.81
N VAL A 448 19.95 -22.16 -1.79
CA VAL A 448 20.34 -23.03 -2.93
C VAL A 448 20.89 -24.37 -2.43
N GLY A 449 20.39 -25.48 -2.98
CA GLY A 449 20.73 -26.85 -2.61
C GLY A 449 20.07 -27.34 -1.31
N LYS A 450 19.07 -26.62 -0.77
CA LYS A 450 18.40 -26.93 0.51
C LYS A 450 16.88 -27.07 0.35
N LEU A 451 16.45 -27.78 -0.68
CA LEU A 451 15.02 -28.05 -0.91
C LEU A 451 14.34 -28.77 0.28
N ASP A 452 15.12 -29.55 1.04
CA ASP A 452 14.70 -30.23 2.26
C ASP A 452 14.29 -29.28 3.40
N GLN A 453 14.68 -28.01 3.34
CA GLN A 453 14.27 -26.98 4.31
C GLN A 453 12.89 -26.35 4.00
N ALA A 454 12.26 -26.70 2.89
CA ALA A 454 10.90 -26.24 2.60
C ALA A 454 9.89 -26.80 3.61
N ALA A 455 8.79 -26.09 3.78
CA ALA A 455 7.64 -26.62 4.51
C ALA A 455 7.00 -27.74 3.68
N LYS A 456 6.99 -28.98 4.20
CA LYS A 456 6.50 -30.19 3.52
C LYS A 456 7.12 -30.37 2.12
N PRO A 457 8.43 -30.55 2.01
CA PRO A 457 9.15 -30.54 0.73
C PRO A 457 8.61 -31.59 -0.27
N GLU A 458 8.14 -32.74 0.22
CA GLU A 458 7.57 -33.82 -0.58
C GLU A 458 6.24 -33.47 -1.27
N GLN A 459 5.56 -32.40 -0.81
CA GLN A 459 4.30 -31.91 -1.36
C GLN A 459 4.50 -30.61 -2.17
N SER A 460 5.72 -30.07 -2.22
CA SER A 460 6.02 -28.78 -2.80
C SER A 460 6.56 -28.93 -4.24
N THR A 461 5.97 -28.18 -5.17
CA THR A 461 6.45 -28.09 -6.55
C THR A 461 7.60 -27.07 -6.62
N ARG A 462 8.74 -27.49 -7.20
CA ARG A 462 9.86 -26.57 -7.42
C ARG A 462 9.55 -25.57 -8.53
N VAL A 463 9.77 -24.28 -8.25
CA VAL A 463 9.70 -23.19 -9.22
C VAL A 463 11.09 -23.02 -9.85
N THR A 464 11.16 -23.13 -11.19
CA THR A 464 12.43 -23.08 -11.93
C THR A 464 12.46 -22.01 -13.03
N GLU A 465 11.36 -21.33 -13.29
CA GLU A 465 11.29 -20.34 -14.37
C GLU A 465 12.20 -19.13 -14.15
N TYR A 466 12.63 -18.91 -12.90
CA TYR A 466 13.56 -17.85 -12.51
C TYR A 466 15.00 -18.34 -12.29
N ASP A 467 15.28 -19.63 -12.49
CA ASP A 467 16.65 -20.14 -12.42
C ASP A 467 17.50 -19.43 -13.49
N GLU A 468 18.68 -18.96 -13.12
CA GLU A 468 19.61 -18.36 -14.07
C GLU A 468 19.86 -19.38 -15.19
N LYS A 469 19.52 -19.02 -16.43
CA LYS A 469 20.02 -19.77 -17.59
C LYS A 469 21.55 -19.73 -17.49
N LYS A 470 22.18 -20.88 -17.20
CA LYS A 470 23.64 -21.00 -17.33
C LYS A 470 23.98 -20.45 -18.71
N PRO A 471 24.96 -19.53 -18.85
CA PRO A 471 25.41 -19.12 -20.15
C PRO A 471 25.69 -20.37 -20.98
N GLU A 472 24.96 -20.55 -22.07
CA GLU A 472 25.21 -21.63 -23.01
C GLU A 472 26.67 -21.50 -23.39
N GLY A 473 27.44 -22.55 -23.07
CA GLY A 473 28.88 -22.59 -23.01
C GLY A 473 29.55 -21.84 -24.16
N GLY A 474 30.24 -20.77 -23.78
CA GLY A 474 31.31 -20.26 -24.62
C GLY A 474 32.36 -21.37 -24.79
N LYS A 475 32.46 -21.88 -26.00
CA LYS A 475 33.65 -22.61 -26.47
C LYS A 475 34.79 -21.62 -26.59
#